data_56108f595ca7169f6994525a1f3ca238
#
_entry.id   56108f595ca7169f6994525a1f3ca238
#
_cell.length_a   1.000
_cell.length_b   1.000
_cell.length_c   1.000
_cell.angle_alpha   90.00
_cell.angle_beta   90.00
_cell.angle_gamma   90.00
#
_symmetry.space_group_name_H-M   'P 1'
#
loop_
_entity.id
_entity.type
_entity.pdbx_description
1 polymer ?
#
loop_
_entity_poly.entity_id
_entity_poly.type
_entity_poly.pdbx_seq_one_letter_code
_entity_poly.pdbx_strand_id
1 'polypeptide(L)'
;DSWFENLARFVSDGLHACGYVYCPGDMMATNPRWRQPVRVWRQYFLDWIMKPDPTAQMLASVMFDLRPIAGDPLLFAGLQAETLAIAGNSPFFVAHMVGNALKHVPPLGLLRGLATLKSGEHRNQIDMKMSGVVPVVDLARVYALVKQLTPVNTRARLVAAGDAGAISQTEARDLIAAYDLIAEDRLRHQAALVKAGHRPDNYLTPYDLGEFERSQLRDA
;
A
#
# COMPACT_ATOMS: atom_id res chain seq x y z
N ASP A 1 -14.61 -20.67 -18.56
CA ASP A 1 -13.47 -21.31 -17.94
C ASP A 1 -13.76 -21.68 -16.47
N SER A 2 -14.66 -22.68 -16.34
CA SER A 2 -15.25 -23.11 -15.08
C SER A 2 -14.22 -23.61 -14.05
N TRP A 3 -13.10 -24.19 -14.49
CA TRP A 3 -12.06 -24.68 -13.57
C TRP A 3 -11.42 -23.55 -12.77
N PHE A 4 -11.00 -22.46 -13.42
CA PHE A 4 -10.42 -21.31 -12.72
C PHE A 4 -11.43 -20.57 -11.86
N GLU A 5 -12.71 -20.56 -12.27
CA GLU A 5 -13.77 -19.98 -11.44
C GLU A 5 -13.98 -20.80 -10.16
N ASN A 6 -14.04 -22.12 -10.26
CA ASN A 6 -14.18 -22.99 -9.11
C ASN A 6 -12.97 -22.89 -8.18
N LEU A 7 -11.75 -22.84 -8.73
CA LEU A 7 -10.54 -22.59 -7.93
C LEU A 7 -10.59 -21.24 -7.20
N ALA A 8 -10.99 -20.18 -7.89
CA ALA A 8 -11.07 -18.84 -7.30
C ALA A 8 -12.10 -18.80 -6.16
N ARG A 9 -13.26 -19.43 -6.35
CA ARG A 9 -14.28 -19.54 -5.28
C ARG A 9 -13.75 -20.36 -4.11
N PHE A 10 -13.19 -21.54 -4.36
CA PHE A 10 -12.63 -22.40 -3.31
C PHE A 10 -11.60 -21.67 -2.45
N VAL A 11 -10.66 -20.96 -3.07
CA VAL A 11 -9.61 -20.19 -2.35
C VAL A 11 -10.23 -19.02 -1.57
N SER A 12 -11.12 -18.26 -2.19
CA SER A 12 -11.75 -17.09 -1.55
C SER A 12 -12.64 -17.50 -0.37
N ASP A 13 -13.43 -18.56 -0.54
CA ASP A 13 -14.32 -19.07 0.52
C ASP A 13 -13.50 -19.69 1.65
N GLY A 14 -12.41 -20.40 1.33
CA GLY A 14 -11.48 -20.94 2.32
C GLY A 14 -10.81 -19.85 3.14
N LEU A 15 -10.32 -18.77 2.52
CA LEU A 15 -9.76 -17.62 3.21
C LEU A 15 -10.82 -16.91 4.07
N HIS A 16 -12.05 -16.79 3.57
CA HIS A 16 -13.15 -16.23 4.35
C HIS A 16 -13.46 -17.07 5.58
N ALA A 17 -13.48 -18.38 5.47
CA ALA A 17 -13.66 -19.30 6.60
C ALA A 17 -12.53 -19.19 7.63
N CYS A 18 -11.31 -18.79 7.22
CA CYS A 18 -10.19 -18.48 8.10
C CYS A 18 -10.26 -17.08 8.73
N GLY A 19 -11.31 -16.31 8.50
CA GLY A 19 -11.53 -14.99 9.09
C GLY A 19 -11.13 -13.81 8.21
N TYR A 20 -10.65 -14.02 6.98
CA TYR A 20 -10.41 -12.94 6.02
C TYR A 20 -11.74 -12.54 5.36
N VAL A 21 -12.02 -11.25 5.35
CA VAL A 21 -13.23 -10.73 4.69
C VAL A 21 -13.05 -10.71 3.17
N TYR A 22 -14.14 -10.94 2.44
CA TYR A 22 -14.14 -10.69 1.00
C TYR A 22 -13.81 -9.23 0.71
N CYS A 23 -13.10 -9.00 -0.41
CA CYS A 23 -12.73 -7.63 -0.80
C CYS A 23 -14.00 -6.79 -1.11
N PRO A 24 -14.28 -5.71 -0.36
CA PRO A 24 -15.46 -4.87 -0.61
C PRO A 24 -15.45 -4.23 -2.00
N GLY A 25 -14.27 -4.03 -2.59
CA GLY A 25 -14.10 -3.50 -3.95
C GLY A 25 -14.17 -4.55 -5.05
N ASP A 26 -14.53 -5.80 -4.72
CA ASP A 26 -14.63 -6.94 -5.66
C ASP A 26 -13.37 -7.15 -6.50
N MET A 27 -12.19 -6.82 -5.94
CA MET A 27 -10.89 -7.04 -6.56
C MET A 27 -10.37 -8.44 -6.22
N MET A 28 -11.11 -9.46 -6.65
CA MET A 28 -10.87 -10.87 -6.36
C MET A 28 -11.02 -11.70 -7.63
N ALA A 29 -10.32 -12.84 -7.71
CA ALA A 29 -10.38 -13.72 -8.87
C ALA A 29 -11.76 -14.39 -9.09
N THR A 30 -12.68 -14.29 -8.12
CA THR A 30 -14.10 -14.65 -8.30
C THR A 30 -14.79 -13.76 -9.32
N ASN A 31 -14.36 -12.48 -9.43
CA ASN A 31 -14.78 -11.57 -10.48
C ASN A 31 -14.06 -11.91 -11.81
N PRO A 32 -14.80 -12.19 -12.91
CA PRO A 32 -14.21 -12.50 -14.20
C PRO A 32 -13.22 -11.45 -14.71
N ARG A 33 -13.39 -10.18 -14.32
CA ARG A 33 -12.47 -9.10 -14.70
C ARG A 33 -11.03 -9.37 -14.25
N TRP A 34 -10.85 -10.00 -13.09
CA TRP A 34 -9.52 -10.25 -12.53
C TRP A 34 -9.01 -11.67 -12.80
N ARG A 35 -9.87 -12.55 -13.33
CA ARG A 35 -9.53 -13.91 -13.73
C ARG A 35 -9.28 -13.97 -15.24
N GLN A 36 -8.19 -13.34 -15.68
CA GLN A 36 -7.88 -13.14 -17.07
C GLN A 36 -6.51 -13.73 -17.46
N PRO A 37 -6.30 -14.11 -18.73
CA PRO A 37 -4.99 -14.50 -19.23
C PRO A 37 -3.97 -13.37 -19.12
N VAL A 38 -2.66 -13.71 -19.05
CA VAL A 38 -1.55 -12.76 -18.95
C VAL A 38 -1.60 -11.67 -20.03
N ARG A 39 -2.02 -12.00 -21.27
CA ARG A 39 -2.17 -11.01 -22.35
C ARG A 39 -3.18 -9.88 -22.01
N VAL A 40 -4.25 -10.22 -21.27
CA VAL A 40 -5.27 -9.24 -20.85
C VAL A 40 -4.74 -8.41 -19.70
N TRP A 41 -4.04 -9.03 -18.75
CA TRP A 41 -3.35 -8.31 -17.68
C TRP A 41 -2.31 -7.32 -18.22
N ARG A 42 -1.54 -7.72 -19.25
CA ARG A 42 -0.62 -6.81 -19.94
C ARG A 42 -1.34 -5.60 -20.50
N GLN A 43 -2.52 -5.80 -21.13
CA GLN A 43 -3.32 -4.69 -21.64
C GLN A 43 -3.84 -3.79 -20.52
N TYR A 44 -4.28 -4.35 -19.37
CA TYR A 44 -4.70 -3.56 -18.22
C TYR A 44 -3.59 -2.62 -17.72
N PHE A 45 -2.37 -3.14 -17.53
CA PHE A 45 -1.25 -2.31 -17.12
C PHE A 45 -0.91 -1.23 -18.15
N LEU A 46 -0.91 -1.57 -19.43
CA LEU A 46 -0.68 -0.59 -20.51
C LEU A 46 -1.73 0.53 -20.47
N ASP A 47 -3.00 0.20 -20.34
CA ASP A 47 -4.08 1.18 -20.31
C ASP A 47 -3.94 2.10 -19.08
N TRP A 48 -3.62 1.57 -17.89
CA TRP A 48 -3.41 2.36 -16.68
C TRP A 48 -2.19 3.28 -16.76
N ILE A 49 -1.11 2.82 -17.40
CA ILE A 49 0.11 3.62 -17.57
C ILE A 49 -0.09 4.72 -18.62
N MET A 50 -0.77 4.40 -19.73
CA MET A 50 -0.93 5.32 -20.85
C MET A 50 -2.05 6.36 -20.62
N LYS A 51 -3.05 6.02 -19.80
CA LYS A 51 -4.21 6.86 -19.49
C LYS A 51 -4.50 6.90 -17.99
N PRO A 52 -3.63 7.54 -17.19
CA PRO A 52 -3.72 7.51 -15.74
C PRO A 52 -4.81 8.46 -15.21
N ASP A 53 -6.07 8.08 -15.35
CA ASP A 53 -7.20 8.69 -14.63
C ASP A 53 -7.21 8.25 -13.15
N PRO A 54 -8.04 8.83 -12.27
CA PRO A 54 -8.09 8.47 -10.85
C PRO A 54 -8.36 6.98 -10.59
N THR A 55 -9.18 6.33 -11.41
CA THR A 55 -9.46 4.89 -11.30
C THR A 55 -8.26 4.06 -11.72
N ALA A 56 -7.63 4.41 -12.84
CA ALA A 56 -6.41 3.78 -13.31
C ALA A 56 -5.27 3.91 -12.29
N GLN A 57 -5.12 5.08 -11.65
CA GLN A 57 -4.12 5.30 -10.60
C GLN A 57 -4.36 4.40 -9.38
N MET A 58 -5.61 4.30 -8.92
CA MET A 58 -5.97 3.43 -7.81
C MET A 58 -5.70 1.96 -8.15
N LEU A 59 -6.12 1.50 -9.32
CA LEU A 59 -5.88 0.14 -9.78
C LEU A 59 -4.39 -0.15 -9.95
N ALA A 60 -3.64 0.74 -10.57
CA ALA A 60 -2.19 0.61 -10.71
C ALA A 60 -1.52 0.50 -9.33
N SER A 61 -1.87 1.38 -8.38
CA SER A 61 -1.31 1.36 -7.01
C SER A 61 -1.50 0.02 -6.32
N VAL A 62 -2.65 -0.63 -6.51
CA VAL A 62 -2.92 -1.95 -5.93
C VAL A 62 -2.22 -3.06 -6.72
N MET A 63 -2.30 -3.01 -8.05
CA MET A 63 -1.86 -4.13 -8.89
C MET A 63 -0.33 -4.18 -9.09
N PHE A 64 0.39 -3.08 -8.88
CA PHE A 64 1.85 -3.11 -8.78
C PHE A 64 2.36 -3.81 -7.48
N ASP A 65 1.48 -4.11 -6.54
CA ASP A 65 1.79 -4.86 -5.31
C ASP A 65 1.48 -6.36 -5.44
N LEU A 66 1.06 -6.83 -6.63
CA LEU A 66 0.82 -8.27 -6.88
C LEU A 66 2.10 -9.08 -6.71
N ARG A 67 1.93 -10.28 -6.16
CA ARG A 67 2.98 -11.30 -6.07
C ARG A 67 2.37 -12.69 -6.23
N PRO A 68 3.06 -13.64 -6.86
CA PRO A 68 2.61 -15.02 -6.90
C PRO A 68 2.70 -15.66 -5.51
N ILE A 69 1.71 -16.46 -5.14
CA ILE A 69 1.70 -17.26 -3.90
C ILE A 69 1.96 -18.73 -4.26
N ALA A 70 1.43 -19.19 -5.38
CA ALA A 70 1.57 -20.55 -5.90
C ALA A 70 1.47 -20.54 -7.43
N GLY A 71 1.86 -21.64 -8.06
CA GLY A 71 1.89 -21.81 -9.51
C GLY A 71 3.25 -21.49 -10.13
N ASP A 72 3.30 -21.34 -11.44
CA ASP A 72 4.53 -21.01 -12.17
C ASP A 72 4.89 -19.53 -11.98
N PRO A 73 6.01 -19.22 -11.25
CA PRO A 73 6.41 -17.84 -11.01
C PRO A 73 6.82 -17.09 -12.28
N LEU A 74 7.18 -17.80 -13.37
CA LEU A 74 7.62 -17.20 -14.63
C LEU A 74 6.46 -16.46 -15.34
N LEU A 75 5.22 -16.90 -15.14
CA LEU A 75 4.03 -16.20 -15.66
C LEU A 75 3.93 -14.77 -15.15
N PHE A 76 4.20 -14.58 -13.84
CA PHE A 76 4.14 -13.25 -13.23
C PHE A 76 5.43 -12.46 -13.46
N ALA A 77 6.60 -13.10 -13.39
CA ALA A 77 7.89 -12.41 -13.54
C ALA A 77 8.01 -11.69 -14.88
N GLY A 78 7.57 -12.33 -15.98
CA GLY A 78 7.56 -11.70 -17.30
C GLY A 78 6.62 -10.49 -17.37
N LEU A 79 5.41 -10.61 -16.84
CA LEU A 79 4.46 -9.49 -16.75
C LEU A 79 5.01 -8.34 -15.90
N GLN A 80 5.58 -8.64 -14.73
CA GLN A 80 6.15 -7.66 -13.83
C GLN A 80 7.31 -6.89 -14.47
N ALA A 81 8.26 -7.60 -15.09
CA ALA A 81 9.41 -6.96 -15.72
C ALA A 81 8.98 -6.01 -16.85
N GLU A 82 8.07 -6.46 -17.72
CA GLU A 82 7.55 -5.65 -18.82
C GLU A 82 6.81 -4.39 -18.30
N THR A 83 5.91 -4.57 -17.34
CA THR A 83 5.11 -3.46 -16.81
C THR A 83 5.94 -2.45 -16.03
N LEU A 84 6.93 -2.90 -15.25
CA LEU A 84 7.88 -2.01 -14.56
C LEU A 84 8.73 -1.20 -15.56
N ALA A 85 9.20 -1.84 -16.64
CA ALA A 85 9.98 -1.15 -17.66
C ALA A 85 9.14 -0.05 -18.36
N ILE A 86 7.88 -0.33 -18.69
CA ILE A 86 6.99 0.65 -19.32
C ILE A 86 6.66 1.78 -18.34
N ALA A 87 6.30 1.45 -17.09
CA ALA A 87 5.94 2.42 -16.07
C ALA A 87 7.12 3.34 -15.69
N GLY A 88 8.31 2.77 -15.45
CA GLY A 88 9.50 3.53 -15.09
C GLY A 88 10.01 4.46 -16.19
N ASN A 89 9.76 4.09 -17.46
CA ASN A 89 10.10 4.91 -18.63
C ASN A 89 8.99 5.89 -19.05
N SER A 90 7.89 5.99 -18.29
CA SER A 90 6.81 6.94 -18.53
C SER A 90 6.83 8.08 -17.50
N PRO A 91 7.50 9.24 -17.79
CA PRO A 91 7.54 10.38 -16.87
C PRO A 91 6.14 10.89 -16.51
N PHE A 92 5.21 10.81 -17.46
CA PHE A 92 3.82 11.20 -17.26
C PHE A 92 3.14 10.31 -16.19
N PHE A 93 3.25 8.98 -16.31
CA PHE A 93 2.72 8.06 -15.33
C PHE A 93 3.36 8.23 -13.96
N VAL A 94 4.70 8.33 -13.91
CA VAL A 94 5.44 8.57 -12.67
C VAL A 94 4.98 9.86 -11.99
N ALA A 95 4.82 10.97 -12.74
CA ALA A 95 4.32 12.22 -12.20
C ALA A 95 2.90 12.09 -11.61
N HIS A 96 2.03 11.32 -12.25
CA HIS A 96 0.71 11.00 -11.71
C HIS A 96 0.77 10.19 -10.42
N MET A 97 1.66 9.20 -10.34
CA MET A 97 1.87 8.40 -9.11
C MET A 97 2.42 9.26 -7.96
N VAL A 98 3.37 10.16 -8.25
CA VAL A 98 3.87 11.15 -7.28
C VAL A 98 2.73 12.07 -6.82
N GLY A 99 1.96 12.63 -7.76
CA GLY A 99 0.82 13.49 -7.43
C GLY A 99 -0.24 12.79 -6.60
N ASN A 100 -0.42 11.48 -6.77
CA ASN A 100 -1.31 10.68 -5.93
C ASN A 100 -0.72 10.48 -4.52
N ALA A 101 0.56 10.15 -4.41
CA ALA A 101 1.26 9.99 -3.14
C ALA A 101 1.19 11.27 -2.28
N LEU A 102 1.35 12.43 -2.89
CA LEU A 102 1.30 13.74 -2.22
C LEU A 102 -0.09 14.13 -1.69
N LYS A 103 -1.16 13.40 -2.01
CA LYS A 103 -2.48 13.60 -1.39
C LYS A 103 -2.53 13.10 0.05
N HIS A 104 -1.67 12.16 0.40
CA HIS A 104 -1.57 11.59 1.74
C HIS A 104 -0.46 12.32 2.50
N VAL A 105 -0.85 13.25 3.35
CA VAL A 105 0.10 14.09 4.09
C VAL A 105 0.28 13.54 5.49
N PRO A 106 1.54 13.42 5.99
CA PRO A 106 1.79 13.11 7.40
C PRO A 106 1.05 14.07 8.33
N PRO A 107 0.57 13.61 9.50
CA PRO A 107 -0.27 14.41 10.39
C PRO A 107 0.56 15.39 11.23
N LEU A 108 1.30 16.27 10.57
CA LEU A 108 2.16 17.29 11.21
C LEU A 108 1.48 18.65 11.18
N GLY A 109 1.36 19.28 12.35
CA GLY A 109 0.80 20.62 12.51
C GLY A 109 1.85 21.72 12.36
N LEU A 110 1.39 22.96 12.17
CA LEU A 110 2.22 24.16 11.95
C LEU A 110 3.27 24.42 13.07
N LEU A 111 3.02 23.97 14.30
CA LEU A 111 3.90 24.17 15.45
C LEU A 111 4.61 22.85 15.85
N ARG A 112 4.92 22.00 14.90
CA ARG A 112 5.56 20.69 15.12
C ARG A 112 4.78 19.78 16.10
N GLY A 113 3.45 19.96 16.21
CA GLY A 113 2.56 19.06 16.92
C GLY A 113 1.94 18.06 15.95
N LEU A 114 1.39 16.97 16.49
CA LEU A 114 0.58 16.05 15.71
C LEU A 114 -0.75 16.71 15.32
N ALA A 115 -1.05 16.76 14.04
CA ALA A 115 -2.32 17.26 13.51
C ALA A 115 -3.40 16.18 13.63
N THR A 116 -4.56 16.55 14.17
CA THR A 116 -5.69 15.63 14.32
C THR A 116 -6.83 16.01 13.38
N LEU A 117 -7.75 15.09 13.16
CA LEU A 117 -8.99 15.33 12.42
C LEU A 117 -9.82 16.43 13.11
N LYS A 118 -10.28 17.41 12.33
CA LYS A 118 -10.97 18.61 12.87
C LYS A 118 -12.45 18.41 13.08
N SER A 119 -13.06 17.40 12.46
CA SER A 119 -14.51 17.15 12.46
C SER A 119 -14.86 15.68 12.29
N GLY A 120 -16.11 15.32 12.48
CA GLY A 120 -16.63 13.97 12.33
C GLY A 120 -16.47 13.12 13.61
N GLU A 121 -16.81 11.85 13.50
CA GLU A 121 -16.79 10.88 14.62
C GLU A 121 -15.40 10.74 15.23
N HIS A 122 -14.35 10.83 14.40
CA HIS A 122 -12.94 10.70 14.80
C HIS A 122 -12.24 12.05 15.06
N ARG A 123 -12.99 13.06 15.48
CA ARG A 123 -12.42 14.37 15.84
C ARG A 123 -11.36 14.20 16.94
N ASN A 124 -10.24 14.94 16.82
CA ASN A 124 -9.06 14.90 17.71
C ASN A 124 -8.27 13.58 17.66
N GLN A 125 -8.52 12.71 16.68
CA GLN A 125 -7.76 11.49 16.44
C GLN A 125 -6.90 11.64 15.18
N ILE A 126 -5.90 10.77 15.04
CA ILE A 126 -5.05 10.63 13.85
C ILE A 126 -5.47 9.37 13.10
N ASP A 127 -5.68 9.46 11.80
CA ASP A 127 -5.81 8.28 10.96
C ASP A 127 -4.41 7.70 10.68
N MET A 128 -4.02 6.70 11.46
CA MET A 128 -2.73 6.03 11.36
C MET A 128 -2.53 5.30 10.04
N LYS A 129 -3.62 4.94 9.34
CA LYS A 129 -3.53 4.32 8.03
C LYS A 129 -3.30 5.37 6.95
N MET A 130 -4.21 6.33 6.81
CA MET A 130 -4.19 7.28 5.69
C MET A 130 -3.12 8.35 5.82
N SER A 131 -2.82 8.78 7.05
CA SER A 131 -1.82 9.82 7.31
C SER A 131 -0.48 9.29 7.82
N GLY A 132 -0.40 8.01 8.18
CA GLY A 132 0.82 7.37 8.66
C GLY A 132 1.39 6.34 7.67
N VAL A 133 0.76 5.17 7.57
CA VAL A 133 1.26 4.05 6.76
C VAL A 133 1.26 4.36 5.26
N VAL A 134 0.17 4.91 4.73
CA VAL A 134 -0.02 5.11 3.28
C VAL A 134 1.03 6.04 2.67
N PRO A 135 1.42 7.18 3.28
CA PRO A 135 2.48 8.04 2.74
C PRO A 135 3.78 7.28 2.47
N VAL A 136 4.24 6.47 3.43
CA VAL A 136 5.49 5.70 3.29
C VAL A 136 5.35 4.59 2.24
N VAL A 137 4.20 3.91 2.19
CA VAL A 137 3.91 2.88 1.19
C VAL A 137 3.91 3.46 -0.22
N ASP A 138 3.27 4.60 -0.42
CA ASP A 138 3.20 5.26 -1.73
C ASP A 138 4.58 5.78 -2.16
N LEU A 139 5.34 6.37 -1.25
CA LEU A 139 6.70 6.83 -1.51
C LEU A 139 7.62 5.67 -1.93
N ALA A 140 7.60 4.57 -1.17
CA ALA A 140 8.37 3.36 -1.50
C ALA A 140 7.98 2.79 -2.88
N ARG A 141 6.70 2.84 -3.24
CA ARG A 141 6.18 2.41 -4.55
C ARG A 141 6.71 3.30 -5.67
N VAL A 142 6.70 4.63 -5.48
CA VAL A 142 7.23 5.59 -6.46
C VAL A 142 8.72 5.33 -6.71
N TYR A 143 9.54 5.16 -5.67
CA TYR A 143 10.95 4.84 -5.83
C TYR A 143 11.17 3.52 -6.58
N ALA A 144 10.38 2.49 -6.23
CA ALA A 144 10.45 1.21 -6.92
C ALA A 144 10.07 1.32 -8.41
N LEU A 145 9.04 2.07 -8.75
CA LEU A 145 8.63 2.30 -10.14
C LEU A 145 9.71 3.05 -10.94
N VAL A 146 10.25 4.13 -10.40
CA VAL A 146 11.30 4.94 -11.06
C VAL A 146 12.55 4.11 -11.37
N LYS A 147 12.93 3.21 -10.46
CA LYS A 147 14.10 2.34 -10.61
C LYS A 147 13.77 0.95 -11.14
N GLN A 148 12.52 0.70 -11.52
CA GLN A 148 12.04 -0.59 -12.06
C GLN A 148 12.36 -1.78 -11.14
N LEU A 149 12.22 -1.58 -9.82
CA LEU A 149 12.54 -2.57 -8.81
C LEU A 149 11.38 -3.56 -8.63
N THR A 150 11.70 -4.84 -8.52
CA THR A 150 10.72 -5.92 -8.41
C THR A 150 10.11 -6.17 -7.02
N PRO A 151 10.72 -5.80 -5.89
CA PRO A 151 10.10 -5.99 -4.58
C PRO A 151 8.73 -5.33 -4.48
N VAL A 152 7.76 -6.02 -3.85
CA VAL A 152 6.40 -5.50 -3.64
C VAL A 152 6.13 -5.13 -2.17
N ASN A 153 6.91 -5.66 -1.24
CA ASN A 153 6.84 -5.30 0.17
C ASN A 153 7.50 -3.93 0.41
N THR A 154 6.88 -3.08 1.23
CA THR A 154 7.34 -1.70 1.48
C THR A 154 8.78 -1.64 1.99
N ARG A 155 9.14 -2.43 3.01
CA ARG A 155 10.51 -2.45 3.54
C ARG A 155 11.52 -2.92 2.49
N ALA A 156 11.18 -3.99 1.75
CA ALA A 156 12.04 -4.50 0.69
C ALA A 156 12.21 -3.49 -0.46
N ARG A 157 11.18 -2.71 -0.77
CA ARG A 157 11.27 -1.59 -1.73
C ARG A 157 12.21 -0.50 -1.25
N LEU A 158 12.12 -0.09 0.02
CA LEU A 158 12.99 0.95 0.59
C LEU A 158 14.45 0.49 0.63
N VAL A 159 14.73 -0.76 1.01
CA VAL A 159 16.08 -1.33 0.93
C VAL A 159 16.59 -1.29 -0.51
N ALA A 160 15.83 -1.84 -1.45
CA ALA A 160 16.21 -1.88 -2.86
C ALA A 160 16.35 -0.46 -3.48
N ALA A 161 15.55 0.51 -3.03
CA ALA A 161 15.66 1.91 -3.45
C ALA A 161 16.97 2.55 -2.99
N GLY A 162 17.40 2.26 -1.75
CA GLY A 162 18.70 2.67 -1.23
C GLY A 162 19.84 2.04 -2.03
N ASP A 163 19.79 0.73 -2.28
CA ASP A 163 20.80 -0.01 -3.03
C ASP A 163 20.91 0.47 -4.49
N ALA A 164 19.79 0.84 -5.10
CA ALA A 164 19.73 1.38 -6.47
C ALA A 164 20.03 2.88 -6.56
N GLY A 165 20.32 3.56 -5.45
CA GLY A 165 20.60 4.99 -5.41
C GLY A 165 19.41 5.87 -5.82
N ALA A 166 18.18 5.42 -5.53
CA ALA A 166 16.99 6.27 -5.64
C ALA A 166 16.89 7.25 -4.46
N ILE A 167 17.33 6.79 -3.30
CA ILE A 167 17.50 7.53 -2.05
C ILE A 167 18.84 7.11 -1.42
N SER A 168 19.32 7.86 -0.44
CA SER A 168 20.52 7.47 0.32
C SER A 168 20.21 6.28 1.23
N GLN A 169 21.23 5.52 1.62
CA GLN A 169 21.12 4.41 2.57
C GLN A 169 20.61 4.89 3.95
N THR A 170 20.89 6.12 4.32
CA THR A 170 20.39 6.71 5.56
C THR A 170 18.90 6.98 5.47
N GLU A 171 18.44 7.67 4.42
CA GLU A 171 17.02 7.92 4.17
C GLU A 171 16.21 6.61 4.09
N ALA A 172 16.76 5.57 3.45
CA ALA A 172 16.10 4.27 3.39
C ALA A 172 15.90 3.67 4.79
N ARG A 173 16.92 3.74 5.65
CA ARG A 173 16.83 3.25 7.04
C ARG A 173 15.86 4.06 7.88
N ASP A 174 15.88 5.39 7.73
CA ASP A 174 14.98 6.29 8.48
C ASP A 174 13.52 6.04 8.08
N LEU A 175 13.22 5.92 6.78
CA LEU A 175 11.87 5.59 6.30
C LEU A 175 11.39 4.20 6.75
N ILE A 176 12.28 3.22 6.84
CA ILE A 176 11.95 1.89 7.37
C ILE A 176 11.63 1.98 8.85
N ALA A 177 12.44 2.70 9.63
CA ALA A 177 12.21 2.88 11.06
C ALA A 177 10.88 3.60 11.33
N ALA A 178 10.60 4.67 10.58
CA ALA A 178 9.31 5.39 10.65
C ALA A 178 8.12 4.46 10.31
N TYR A 179 8.22 3.72 9.20
CA TYR A 179 7.19 2.77 8.79
C TYR A 179 6.91 1.71 9.86
N ASP A 180 7.96 1.15 10.45
CA ASP A 180 7.84 0.10 11.47
C ASP A 180 7.19 0.65 12.75
N LEU A 181 7.61 1.82 13.22
CA LEU A 181 7.01 2.48 14.40
C LEU A 181 5.52 2.76 14.19
N ILE A 182 5.17 3.39 13.07
CA ILE A 182 3.77 3.72 12.74
C ILE A 182 2.91 2.46 12.62
N ALA A 183 3.43 1.43 11.96
CA ALA A 183 2.73 0.15 11.78
C ALA A 183 2.54 -0.58 13.12
N GLU A 184 3.55 -0.55 14.01
CA GLU A 184 3.48 -1.14 15.35
C GLU A 184 2.46 -0.43 16.23
N ASP A 185 2.50 0.90 16.28
CA ASP A 185 1.54 1.69 17.07
C ASP A 185 0.10 1.46 16.58
N ARG A 186 -0.10 1.44 15.27
CA ARG A 186 -1.40 1.10 14.68
C ARG A 186 -1.86 -0.30 15.08
N LEU A 187 -0.98 -1.29 15.00
CA LEU A 187 -1.32 -2.68 15.38
C LEU A 187 -1.62 -2.80 16.87
N ARG A 188 -0.85 -2.13 17.72
CA ARG A 188 -1.06 -2.08 19.18
C ARG A 188 -2.42 -1.48 19.52
N HIS A 189 -2.80 -0.38 18.88
CA HIS A 189 -4.11 0.23 18.99
C HIS A 189 -5.23 -0.75 18.60
N GLN A 190 -5.13 -1.37 17.42
CA GLN A 190 -6.12 -2.35 16.94
C GLN A 190 -6.24 -3.56 17.89
N ALA A 191 -5.12 -4.05 18.39
CA ALA A 191 -5.11 -5.17 19.34
C ALA A 191 -5.79 -4.78 20.69
N ALA A 192 -5.62 -3.55 21.14
CA ALA A 192 -6.29 -3.05 22.34
C ALA A 192 -7.81 -2.98 22.15
N LEU A 193 -8.28 -2.48 21.01
CA LEU A 193 -9.70 -2.45 20.66
C LEU A 193 -10.31 -3.86 20.63
N VAL A 194 -9.65 -4.81 19.96
CA VAL A 194 -10.13 -6.20 19.90
C VAL A 194 -10.19 -6.83 21.30
N LYS A 195 -9.18 -6.61 22.15
CA LYS A 195 -9.18 -7.08 23.54
C LYS A 195 -10.32 -6.48 24.39
N ALA A 196 -10.71 -5.25 24.07
CA ALA A 196 -11.84 -4.57 24.72
C ALA A 196 -13.22 -4.97 24.12
N GLY A 197 -13.28 -5.87 23.15
CA GLY A 197 -14.51 -6.30 22.48
C GLY A 197 -15.03 -5.33 21.41
N HIS A 198 -14.21 -4.36 21.00
CA HIS A 198 -14.53 -3.40 19.95
C HIS A 198 -14.03 -3.84 18.58
N ARG A 199 -14.62 -3.29 17.52
CA ARG A 199 -14.09 -3.45 16.17
C ARG A 199 -12.79 -2.67 16.02
N PRO A 200 -11.74 -3.27 15.44
CA PRO A 200 -10.49 -2.56 15.18
C PRO A 200 -10.69 -1.44 14.16
N ASP A 201 -10.10 -0.28 14.43
CA ASP A 201 -10.05 0.86 13.52
C ASP A 201 -8.61 1.38 13.35
N ASN A 202 -8.44 2.56 12.73
CA ASN A 202 -7.13 3.18 12.49
C ASN A 202 -6.97 4.54 13.19
N TYR A 203 -7.88 4.90 14.08
CA TYR A 203 -8.00 6.25 14.65
C TYR A 203 -7.43 6.31 16.06
N LEU A 204 -6.20 6.79 16.16
CA LEU A 204 -5.46 6.90 17.41
C LEU A 204 -5.65 8.30 18.02
N THR A 205 -5.95 8.36 19.31
CA THR A 205 -5.95 9.61 20.09
C THR A 205 -4.53 9.92 20.57
N PRO A 206 -3.87 10.99 20.12
CA PRO A 206 -2.48 11.28 20.51
C PRO A 206 -2.28 11.46 22.01
N TYR A 207 -3.33 11.86 22.72
CA TYR A 207 -3.27 12.06 24.18
C TYR A 207 -3.25 10.75 24.98
N ASP A 208 -3.62 9.62 24.35
CA ASP A 208 -3.53 8.29 24.97
C ASP A 208 -2.10 7.75 24.94
N LEU A 209 -1.23 8.33 24.10
CA LEU A 209 0.19 8.03 24.04
C LEU A 209 0.96 8.74 25.16
N GLY A 210 1.97 8.07 25.71
CA GLY A 210 2.96 8.71 26.57
C GLY A 210 3.70 9.85 25.83
N GLU A 211 4.30 10.78 26.59
CA GLU A 211 5.01 11.92 25.99
C GLU A 211 6.15 11.46 25.07
N PHE A 212 6.86 10.42 25.46
CA PHE A 212 7.94 9.83 24.66
C PHE A 212 7.42 9.20 23.35
N GLU A 213 6.38 8.37 23.43
CA GLU A 213 5.77 7.73 22.24
C GLU A 213 5.22 8.79 21.26
N ARG A 214 4.60 9.83 21.80
CA ARG A 214 4.08 10.95 21.02
C ARG A 214 5.19 11.74 20.32
N SER A 215 6.34 11.92 20.98
CA SER A 215 7.51 12.54 20.37
C SER A 215 8.08 11.66 19.26
N GLN A 216 8.23 10.37 19.48
CA GLN A 216 8.70 9.43 18.48
C GLN A 216 7.78 9.40 17.26
N LEU A 217 6.46 9.33 17.45
CA LEU A 217 5.49 9.32 16.34
C LEU A 217 5.49 10.63 15.55
N ARG A 218 5.78 11.76 16.20
CA ARG A 218 5.92 13.05 15.52
C ARG A 218 7.19 13.13 14.69
N ASP A 219 8.27 12.53 15.16
CA ASP A 219 9.59 12.62 14.55
C ASP A 219 9.80 11.54 13.46
N ALA A 220 8.92 10.52 13.42
CA ALA A 220 8.84 9.48 12.37
C ALA A 220 8.16 10.01 11.12
#